data_c464011fa7db7e6cfb3d855eae3e0237
#
_entry.id   c464011fa7db7e6cfb3d855eae3e0237
#
_cell.length_a   1.000
_cell.length_b   1.000
_cell.length_c   1.000
_cell.angle_alpha   90.00
_cell.angle_beta   90.00
_cell.angle_gamma   90.00
#
_symmetry.space_group_name_H-M   'P 1'
#
loop_
_entity.id
_entity.type
_entity.pdbx_description
1 polymer ?
#
loop_
_entity_poly.entity_id
_entity_poly.type
_entity_poly.pdbx_seq_one_letter_code
_entity_poly.pdbx_strand_id
1 'polypeptide(L)'
;MESSGNLSYNKGVKSDKNWVIEESRFSRRELKKIEAIFAQGNGYLGQRAALEEVYSTETRGLYLAGLYDRFGEEEVTELPNLADFCNIRIFLDDEEFRMVQGKTVLYSRRLNLKDGVITRHVCWEGRNGVEAEFFFERFVSLADKHVIASRVRIMPYHRNVKVKIISGINGRMTNNGTQHFHEVEARMHKEKMMEYISDAQAKQ
;
A
#
# COMPACT_ATOMS: atom_id res chain seq x y z
N MET A 1 -29.70 -32.05 6.99
CA MET A 1 -30.19 -30.65 6.94
C MET A 1 -29.04 -29.74 7.33
N GLU A 2 -28.28 -29.30 6.34
CA GLU A 2 -27.17 -28.34 6.56
C GLU A 2 -27.74 -26.94 6.44
N SER A 3 -27.62 -26.17 7.53
CA SER A 3 -28.00 -24.77 7.55
C SER A 3 -27.03 -23.97 6.71
N SER A 4 -27.41 -23.54 5.54
CA SER A 4 -26.71 -22.58 4.73
C SER A 4 -26.76 -21.20 5.41
N GLY A 5 -25.75 -20.89 6.20
CA GLY A 5 -25.55 -19.54 6.71
C GLY A 5 -25.28 -18.59 5.53
N ASN A 6 -26.23 -17.70 5.27
CA ASN A 6 -26.07 -16.59 4.35
C ASN A 6 -25.01 -15.61 4.87
N LEU A 7 -23.76 -15.84 4.48
CA LEU A 7 -22.72 -14.80 4.56
C LEU A 7 -23.01 -13.78 3.45
N SER A 8 -23.39 -12.56 3.85
CA SER A 8 -23.56 -11.44 2.93
C SER A 8 -22.21 -11.17 2.24
N TYR A 9 -22.11 -11.58 0.98
CA TYR A 9 -20.91 -11.39 0.17
C TYR A 9 -20.63 -9.91 -0.03
N ASN A 10 -19.57 -9.44 0.58
CA ASN A 10 -18.91 -8.23 0.11
C ASN A 10 -18.42 -8.48 -1.31
N LYS A 11 -19.06 -7.84 -2.30
CA LYS A 11 -18.74 -8.04 -3.72
C LYS A 11 -17.24 -7.83 -3.94
N GLY A 12 -16.52 -8.91 -4.28
CA GLY A 12 -15.12 -8.88 -4.66
C GLY A 12 -14.10 -9.41 -3.64
N VAL A 13 -14.46 -9.63 -2.37
CA VAL A 13 -13.56 -10.24 -1.38
C VAL A 13 -14.07 -11.60 -0.96
N LYS A 14 -13.21 -12.60 -1.04
CA LYS A 14 -13.47 -13.99 -0.64
C LYS A 14 -12.40 -14.47 0.32
N SER A 15 -12.76 -15.31 1.28
CA SER A 15 -11.80 -16.11 2.06
C SER A 15 -11.95 -17.57 1.68
N ASP A 16 -10.86 -18.29 1.59
CA ASP A 16 -10.84 -19.72 1.35
C ASP A 16 -10.37 -20.50 2.58
N LYS A 17 -10.54 -21.84 2.52
CA LYS A 17 -10.10 -22.76 3.57
C LYS A 17 -8.57 -22.80 3.74
N ASN A 18 -7.81 -22.18 2.84
CA ASN A 18 -6.35 -22.19 2.82
C ASN A 18 -5.73 -20.96 3.48
N TRP A 19 -6.48 -20.21 4.29
CA TRP A 19 -6.00 -18.99 4.97
C TRP A 19 -5.68 -17.84 4.01
N VAL A 20 -6.36 -17.76 2.87
CA VAL A 20 -6.17 -16.68 1.90
C VAL A 20 -7.43 -15.82 1.84
N ILE A 21 -7.23 -14.51 1.98
CA ILE A 21 -8.25 -13.51 1.65
C ILE A 21 -7.93 -13.00 0.24
N GLU A 22 -8.93 -13.00 -0.65
CA GLU A 22 -8.75 -12.58 -2.03
C GLU A 22 -9.71 -11.46 -2.41
N GLU A 23 -9.16 -10.42 -3.05
CA GLU A 23 -9.87 -9.41 -3.82
C GLU A 23 -9.67 -9.72 -5.31
N SER A 24 -10.73 -10.15 -5.99
CA SER A 24 -10.69 -10.52 -7.41
C SER A 24 -11.17 -9.42 -8.36
N ARG A 25 -11.56 -8.27 -7.82
CA ARG A 25 -12.05 -7.13 -8.60
C ARG A 25 -11.62 -5.82 -7.97
N PHE A 26 -10.86 -5.03 -8.71
CA PHE A 26 -10.50 -3.68 -8.32
C PHE A 26 -11.70 -2.73 -8.30
N SER A 27 -11.84 -1.95 -7.24
CA SER A 27 -12.86 -0.91 -7.13
C SER A 27 -12.32 0.29 -6.34
N ARG A 28 -12.26 1.47 -6.97
CA ARG A 28 -11.87 2.72 -6.29
C ARG A 28 -12.73 3.04 -5.07
N ARG A 29 -14.01 2.68 -5.11
CA ARG A 29 -14.96 2.94 -4.01
C ARG A 29 -14.70 2.09 -2.78
N GLU A 30 -14.07 0.91 -2.97
CA GLU A 30 -13.80 -0.05 -1.91
C GLU A 30 -12.39 0.08 -1.33
N LEU A 31 -11.52 0.95 -1.87
CA LEU A 31 -10.11 1.04 -1.47
C LEU A 31 -9.93 1.17 0.03
N LYS A 32 -10.60 2.11 0.70
CA LYS A 32 -10.50 2.31 2.16
C LYS A 32 -10.83 1.05 2.97
N LYS A 33 -11.81 0.29 2.50
CA LYS A 33 -12.25 -0.96 3.12
C LYS A 33 -11.22 -2.07 2.90
N ILE A 34 -10.77 -2.23 1.65
CA ILE A 34 -9.80 -3.26 1.27
C ILE A 34 -8.46 -3.03 1.97
N GLU A 35 -7.99 -1.80 2.05
CA GLU A 35 -6.77 -1.44 2.81
C GLU A 35 -6.85 -1.87 4.28
N ALA A 36 -8.02 -1.77 4.91
CA ALA A 36 -8.22 -2.20 6.28
C ALA A 36 -8.26 -3.74 6.40
N ILE A 37 -8.98 -4.42 5.48
CA ILE A 37 -9.10 -5.89 5.48
C ILE A 37 -7.74 -6.57 5.26
N PHE A 38 -6.89 -5.99 4.41
CA PHE A 38 -5.56 -6.49 4.07
C PHE A 38 -4.44 -5.91 4.95
N ALA A 39 -4.78 -5.14 6.00
CA ALA A 39 -3.79 -4.55 6.88
C ALA A 39 -2.84 -5.59 7.47
N GLN A 40 -1.58 -5.22 7.62
CA GLN A 40 -0.51 -6.06 8.17
C GLN A 40 0.11 -5.41 9.39
N GLY A 41 0.64 -6.22 10.30
CA GLY A 41 1.35 -5.73 11.48
C GLY A 41 2.14 -6.82 12.16
N ASN A 42 3.11 -6.42 12.97
CA ASN A 42 4.01 -7.33 13.71
C ASN A 42 4.06 -7.01 15.22
N GLY A 43 3.09 -6.23 15.72
CA GLY A 43 3.04 -5.77 17.10
C GLY A 43 3.89 -4.52 17.39
N TYR A 44 4.74 -4.08 16.46
CA TYR A 44 5.50 -2.83 16.50
C TYR A 44 5.08 -1.89 15.35
N LEU A 45 5.14 -2.37 14.13
CA LEU A 45 4.63 -1.67 12.94
C LEU A 45 3.24 -2.17 12.58
N GLY A 46 2.34 -1.25 12.25
CA GLY A 46 1.04 -1.52 11.66
C GLY A 46 0.87 -0.74 10.36
N GLN A 47 0.55 -1.41 9.26
CA GLN A 47 0.38 -0.79 7.96
C GLN A 47 -0.98 -1.10 7.36
N ARG A 48 -1.69 -0.06 6.90
CA ARG A 48 -2.82 -0.22 5.99
C ARG A 48 -2.31 -0.66 4.62
N ALA A 49 -3.04 -1.57 4.00
CA ALA A 49 -2.60 -2.14 2.74
C ALA A 49 -3.01 -1.29 1.53
N ALA A 50 -2.57 -0.04 1.47
CA ALA A 50 -2.73 0.79 0.27
C ALA A 50 -1.99 0.19 -0.92
N LEU A 51 -2.44 0.49 -2.13
CA LEU A 51 -1.77 0.07 -3.37
C LEU A 51 -0.46 0.86 -3.56
N GLU A 52 0.40 0.38 -4.44
CA GLU A 52 1.65 1.07 -4.75
C GLU A 52 1.37 2.38 -5.50
N GLU A 53 0.44 2.40 -6.44
CA GLU A 53 -0.05 3.63 -7.06
C GLU A 53 -1.03 4.38 -6.14
N VAL A 54 -0.95 5.70 -6.11
CA VAL A 54 -1.76 6.55 -5.23
C VAL A 54 -3.12 6.90 -5.84
N TYR A 55 -4.18 6.74 -5.05
CA TYR A 55 -5.54 7.16 -5.40
C TYR A 55 -6.11 8.13 -4.36
N SER A 56 -6.88 9.11 -4.81
CA SER A 56 -7.51 10.12 -3.93
C SER A 56 -8.55 9.55 -2.96
N THR A 57 -9.03 8.33 -3.20
CA THR A 57 -10.05 7.65 -2.38
C THR A 57 -9.48 6.67 -1.38
N GLU A 58 -8.15 6.51 -1.32
CA GLU A 58 -7.48 5.64 -0.35
C GLU A 58 -7.18 6.36 0.97
N THR A 59 -6.87 5.57 1.99
CA THR A 59 -6.38 6.05 3.30
C THR A 59 -5.10 5.32 3.63
N ARG A 60 -3.97 5.86 3.16
CA ARG A 60 -2.66 5.31 3.46
C ARG A 60 -2.35 5.50 4.94
N GLY A 61 -1.78 4.50 5.57
CA GLY A 61 -1.45 4.59 7.00
C GLY A 61 -0.34 3.64 7.40
N LEU A 62 0.61 4.19 8.14
CA LEU A 62 1.69 3.48 8.80
C LEU A 62 1.78 3.99 10.23
N TYR A 63 1.82 3.08 11.19
CA TYR A 63 1.76 3.40 12.60
C TYR A 63 2.80 2.62 13.38
N LEU A 64 3.31 3.24 14.46
CA LEU A 64 4.19 2.61 15.43
C LEU A 64 3.46 2.39 16.76
N ALA A 65 3.56 1.20 17.30
CA ALA A 65 3.03 0.92 18.63
C ALA A 65 3.83 1.71 19.69
N GLY A 66 3.10 2.40 20.56
CA GLY A 66 3.70 3.19 21.62
C GLY A 66 4.10 4.62 21.22
N LEU A 67 3.96 5.00 19.96
CA LEU A 67 4.13 6.37 19.50
C LEU A 67 2.78 7.08 19.54
N TYR A 68 2.66 8.09 20.38
CA TYR A 68 1.45 8.89 20.54
C TYR A 68 1.80 10.36 20.47
N ASP A 69 0.91 11.13 19.86
CA ASP A 69 1.03 12.58 19.77
C ASP A 69 -0.33 13.26 19.91
N ARG A 70 -0.32 14.53 20.29
CA ARG A 70 -1.49 15.40 20.40
C ARG A 70 -1.18 16.72 19.74
N PHE A 71 -1.94 17.06 18.71
CA PHE A 71 -1.70 18.28 17.91
C PHE A 71 -1.92 19.56 18.71
N GLY A 72 -2.87 19.58 19.65
CA GLY A 72 -3.18 20.73 20.50
C GLY A 72 -3.66 20.32 21.89
N GLU A 73 -3.69 21.27 22.84
CA GLU A 73 -4.06 20.98 24.22
C GLU A 73 -5.50 20.47 24.38
N GLU A 74 -6.41 20.94 23.51
CA GLU A 74 -7.82 20.58 23.51
C GLU A 74 -8.13 19.30 22.71
N GLU A 75 -7.12 18.73 22.05
CA GLU A 75 -7.30 17.55 21.19
C GLU A 75 -6.96 16.23 21.91
N VAL A 76 -7.53 15.16 21.41
CA VAL A 76 -7.25 13.82 21.92
C VAL A 76 -5.87 13.33 21.46
N THR A 77 -5.20 12.58 22.33
CA THR A 77 -3.96 11.87 21.96
C THR A 77 -4.29 10.74 21.00
N GLU A 78 -3.58 10.66 19.89
CA GLU A 78 -3.77 9.62 18.86
C GLU A 78 -2.45 9.00 18.40
N LEU A 79 -2.55 7.89 17.68
CA LEU A 79 -1.42 7.28 16.95
C LEU A 79 -1.18 8.09 15.68
N PRO A 80 -0.06 8.81 15.57
CA PRO A 80 0.21 9.63 14.40
C PRO A 80 0.58 8.78 13.19
N ASN A 81 0.08 9.20 12.01
CA ASN A 81 0.38 8.54 10.75
C ASN A 81 1.79 8.91 10.29
N LEU A 82 2.64 7.91 10.13
CA LEU A 82 4.04 8.07 9.70
C LEU A 82 4.16 8.33 8.20
N ALA A 83 5.37 8.71 7.78
CA ALA A 83 5.72 8.89 6.38
C ALA A 83 5.43 7.62 5.55
N ASP A 84 4.78 7.79 4.40
CA ASP A 84 4.50 6.70 3.45
C ASP A 84 5.68 6.47 2.52
N PHE A 85 6.21 5.27 2.48
CA PHE A 85 7.27 4.83 1.59
C PHE A 85 6.83 3.73 0.62
N CYS A 86 5.54 3.39 0.59
CA CYS A 86 5.02 2.34 -0.28
C CYS A 86 4.57 2.84 -1.64
N ASN A 87 4.65 4.14 -1.89
CA ASN A 87 4.29 4.74 -3.16
C ASN A 87 5.35 4.41 -4.22
N ILE A 88 4.93 3.73 -5.29
CA ILE A 88 5.77 3.39 -6.45
C ILE A 88 5.01 3.77 -7.71
N ARG A 89 5.55 4.70 -8.47
CA ARG A 89 5.04 5.05 -9.79
C ARG A 89 5.84 4.30 -10.86
N ILE A 90 5.13 3.63 -11.75
CA ILE A 90 5.72 2.82 -12.82
C ILE A 90 5.25 3.38 -14.15
N PHE A 91 6.20 3.60 -15.06
CA PHE A 91 5.93 4.08 -16.40
C PHE A 91 6.45 3.07 -17.43
N LEU A 92 5.64 2.79 -18.44
CA LEU A 92 5.97 1.97 -19.59
C LEU A 92 5.91 2.82 -20.85
N ASP A 93 7.06 3.10 -21.47
CA ASP A 93 7.17 4.05 -22.59
C ASP A 93 6.47 5.40 -22.29
N ASP A 94 6.79 5.95 -21.10
CA ASP A 94 6.29 7.22 -20.57
C ASP A 94 4.79 7.24 -20.18
N GLU A 95 4.02 6.17 -20.40
CA GLU A 95 2.67 6.03 -19.84
C GLU A 95 2.69 5.44 -18.42
N GLU A 96 2.06 6.14 -17.48
CA GLU A 96 1.98 5.69 -16.09
C GLU A 96 1.00 4.53 -15.93
N PHE A 97 1.47 3.44 -15.34
CA PHE A 97 0.62 2.35 -14.92
C PHE A 97 -0.35 2.79 -13.82
N ARG A 98 -1.63 2.68 -14.10
CA ARG A 98 -2.70 2.91 -13.11
C ARG A 98 -3.89 2.02 -13.44
N MET A 99 -4.50 1.40 -12.41
CA MET A 99 -5.69 0.55 -12.58
C MET A 99 -6.91 1.26 -13.19
N VAL A 100 -6.92 2.60 -13.16
CA VAL A 100 -8.00 3.45 -13.70
C VAL A 100 -7.70 4.00 -15.09
N GLN A 101 -6.54 3.69 -15.63
CA GLN A 101 -6.12 4.07 -16.99
C GLN A 101 -5.79 2.82 -17.79
N GLY A 102 -5.91 2.88 -19.11
CA GLY A 102 -5.75 1.70 -19.94
C GLY A 102 -6.84 0.65 -19.65
N LYS A 103 -6.53 -0.60 -19.87
CA LYS A 103 -7.43 -1.73 -19.70
C LYS A 103 -6.80 -2.77 -18.77
N THR A 104 -7.48 -3.08 -17.67
CA THR A 104 -7.09 -4.18 -16.81
C THR A 104 -7.74 -5.46 -17.30
N VAL A 105 -6.93 -6.40 -17.75
CA VAL A 105 -7.36 -7.71 -18.28
C VAL A 105 -7.54 -8.72 -17.14
N LEU A 106 -6.60 -8.69 -16.18
CA LEU A 106 -6.62 -9.53 -15.00
C LEU A 106 -6.27 -8.71 -13.77
N TYR A 107 -6.98 -8.97 -12.67
CA TYR A 107 -6.66 -8.45 -11.35
C TYR A 107 -6.93 -9.51 -10.29
N SER A 108 -5.96 -9.74 -9.46
CA SER A 108 -6.10 -10.54 -8.24
C SER A 108 -5.18 -9.95 -7.16
N ARG A 109 -5.72 -9.75 -5.97
CA ARG A 109 -4.95 -9.36 -4.80
C ARG A 109 -5.26 -10.33 -3.67
N ARG A 110 -4.22 -10.85 -3.03
CA ARG A 110 -4.33 -11.89 -2.01
C ARG A 110 -3.54 -11.54 -0.77
N LEU A 111 -4.10 -11.83 0.39
CA LEU A 111 -3.38 -11.86 1.65
C LEU A 111 -3.34 -13.31 2.14
N ASN A 112 -2.14 -13.88 2.20
CA ASN A 112 -1.90 -15.16 2.84
C ASN A 112 -1.72 -14.92 4.34
N LEU A 113 -2.67 -15.37 5.14
CA LEU A 113 -2.66 -15.16 6.60
C LEU A 113 -1.64 -16.03 7.33
N LYS A 114 -1.15 -17.11 6.71
CA LYS A 114 -0.10 -17.96 7.30
C LYS A 114 1.27 -17.29 7.24
N ASP A 115 1.56 -16.68 6.10
CA ASP A 115 2.88 -16.10 5.83
C ASP A 115 2.88 -14.57 6.05
N GLY A 116 1.70 -13.97 6.22
CA GLY A 116 1.53 -12.53 6.35
C GLY A 116 1.93 -11.77 5.08
N VAL A 117 1.87 -12.40 3.89
CA VAL A 117 2.29 -11.81 2.62
C VAL A 117 1.08 -11.35 1.82
N ILE A 118 1.12 -10.09 1.38
CA ILE A 118 0.20 -9.59 0.35
C ILE A 118 0.85 -9.80 -1.01
N THR A 119 0.07 -10.35 -1.95
CA THR A 119 0.43 -10.42 -3.36
C THR A 119 -0.62 -9.74 -4.20
N ARG A 120 -0.22 -9.05 -5.27
CA ARG A 120 -1.13 -8.47 -6.27
C ARG A 120 -0.60 -8.81 -7.66
N HIS A 121 -1.48 -9.36 -8.49
CA HIS A 121 -1.21 -9.73 -9.87
C HIS A 121 -2.13 -8.94 -10.79
N VAL A 122 -1.57 -8.28 -11.80
CA VAL A 122 -2.29 -7.45 -12.75
C VAL A 122 -1.77 -7.69 -14.15
N CYS A 123 -2.67 -8.00 -15.10
CA CYS A 123 -2.39 -7.89 -16.53
C CYS A 123 -3.05 -6.62 -17.04
N TRP A 124 -2.26 -5.74 -17.65
CA TRP A 124 -2.68 -4.41 -18.02
C TRP A 124 -2.22 -4.04 -19.43
N GLU A 125 -3.11 -3.37 -20.16
CA GLU A 125 -2.88 -2.81 -21.48
C GLU A 125 -2.98 -1.29 -21.39
N GLY A 126 -1.88 -0.60 -21.67
CA GLY A 126 -1.81 0.86 -21.70
C GLY A 126 -2.52 1.43 -22.92
N ARG A 127 -2.82 2.73 -22.89
CA ARG A 127 -3.41 3.45 -24.03
C ARG A 127 -2.44 3.54 -25.20
N ASN A 128 -1.14 3.48 -24.91
CA ASN A 128 -0.06 3.43 -25.90
C ASN A 128 0.12 2.02 -26.51
N GLY A 129 -0.76 1.07 -26.17
CA GLY A 129 -0.74 -0.30 -26.65
C GLY A 129 0.37 -1.18 -26.03
N VAL A 130 1.02 -0.73 -24.97
CA VAL A 130 1.93 -1.58 -24.20
C VAL A 130 1.13 -2.51 -23.33
N GLU A 131 1.37 -3.80 -23.47
CA GLU A 131 0.83 -4.84 -22.59
C GLU A 131 1.91 -5.28 -21.62
N ALA A 132 1.56 -5.41 -20.34
CA ALA A 132 2.48 -5.86 -19.32
C ALA A 132 1.76 -6.58 -18.18
N GLU A 133 2.51 -7.45 -17.53
CA GLU A 133 2.12 -8.16 -16.32
C GLU A 133 2.91 -7.62 -15.14
N PHE A 134 2.21 -7.35 -14.03
CA PHE A 134 2.77 -6.80 -12.82
C PHE A 134 2.51 -7.76 -11.66
N PHE A 135 3.55 -8.03 -10.90
CA PHE A 135 3.48 -8.77 -9.64
C PHE A 135 4.05 -7.90 -8.52
N PHE A 136 3.21 -7.62 -7.54
CA PHE A 136 3.59 -6.90 -6.33
C PHE A 136 3.51 -7.86 -5.16
N GLU A 137 4.49 -7.80 -4.27
CA GLU A 137 4.51 -8.54 -3.02
C GLU A 137 4.94 -7.61 -1.90
N ARG A 138 4.33 -7.75 -0.73
CA ARG A 138 4.69 -6.96 0.46
C ARG A 138 4.40 -7.74 1.73
N PHE A 139 5.28 -7.57 2.72
CA PHE A 139 5.06 -8.07 4.07
C PHE A 139 5.68 -7.15 5.11
N VAL A 140 5.15 -7.23 6.34
CA VAL A 140 5.70 -6.62 7.54
C VAL A 140 6.44 -7.73 8.30
N SER A 141 7.75 -7.56 8.52
CA SER A 141 8.60 -8.62 9.07
C SER A 141 8.28 -8.90 10.54
N LEU A 142 8.19 -10.19 10.90
CA LEU A 142 8.11 -10.64 12.29
C LEU A 142 9.49 -10.86 12.90
N ALA A 143 10.50 -11.19 12.08
CA ALA A 143 11.87 -11.43 12.53
C ALA A 143 12.60 -10.12 12.87
N ASP A 144 12.46 -9.10 12.04
CA ASP A 144 12.91 -7.74 12.32
C ASP A 144 11.71 -6.81 12.29
N LYS A 145 11.32 -6.33 13.46
CA LYS A 145 10.10 -5.53 13.63
C LYS A 145 10.15 -4.14 12.99
N HIS A 146 11.33 -3.69 12.56
CA HIS A 146 11.54 -2.39 11.92
C HIS A 146 11.48 -2.47 10.38
N VAL A 147 11.27 -3.65 9.82
CA VAL A 147 11.36 -3.89 8.37
C VAL A 147 10.00 -4.16 7.75
N ILE A 148 9.69 -3.42 6.70
CA ILE A 148 8.67 -3.75 5.72
C ILE A 148 9.38 -3.97 4.39
N ALA A 149 9.13 -5.09 3.74
CA ALA A 149 9.72 -5.41 2.46
C ALA A 149 8.68 -5.43 1.34
N SER A 150 9.05 -4.89 0.19
CA SER A 150 8.24 -4.89 -1.03
C SER A 150 9.06 -5.36 -2.21
N ARG A 151 8.42 -6.10 -3.12
CA ARG A 151 8.99 -6.53 -4.39
C ARG A 151 8.01 -6.21 -5.52
N VAL A 152 8.54 -5.68 -6.61
CA VAL A 152 7.79 -5.46 -7.85
C VAL A 152 8.50 -6.19 -8.97
N ARG A 153 7.76 -7.00 -9.73
CA ARG A 153 8.21 -7.62 -10.97
C ARG A 153 7.31 -7.17 -12.10
N ILE A 154 7.92 -6.71 -13.18
CA ILE A 154 7.26 -6.19 -14.37
C ILE A 154 7.68 -7.02 -15.56
N MET A 155 6.74 -7.54 -16.33
CA MET A 155 6.96 -8.35 -17.52
C MET A 155 6.18 -7.76 -18.70
N PRO A 156 6.80 -6.89 -19.50
CA PRO A 156 6.20 -6.42 -20.75
C PRO A 156 6.09 -7.57 -21.76
N TYR A 157 5.02 -7.54 -22.58
CA TYR A 157 4.82 -8.52 -23.64
C TYR A 157 5.22 -7.96 -25.01
N HIS A 158 5.57 -8.83 -25.91
CA HIS A 158 5.68 -8.63 -27.37
C HIS A 158 6.73 -7.65 -27.88
N ARG A 159 7.31 -6.77 -27.05
CA ARG A 159 8.33 -5.80 -27.48
C ARG A 159 9.22 -5.32 -26.34
N ASN A 160 10.33 -4.70 -26.70
CA ASN A 160 11.14 -3.97 -25.71
C ASN A 160 10.41 -2.70 -25.29
N VAL A 161 10.37 -2.46 -23.99
CA VAL A 161 9.68 -1.33 -23.36
C VAL A 161 10.64 -0.62 -22.41
N LYS A 162 10.67 0.71 -22.48
CA LYS A 162 11.38 1.51 -21.49
C LYS A 162 10.59 1.53 -20.18
N VAL A 163 11.16 0.97 -19.14
CA VAL A 163 10.56 0.96 -17.80
C VAL A 163 11.21 2.05 -16.96
N LYS A 164 10.40 2.98 -16.43
CA LYS A 164 10.82 3.99 -15.45
C LYS A 164 10.07 3.76 -14.15
N ILE A 165 10.81 3.66 -13.05
CA ILE A 165 10.26 3.48 -11.71
C ILE A 165 10.63 4.71 -10.87
N ILE A 166 9.64 5.30 -10.20
CA ILE A 166 9.83 6.38 -9.24
C ILE A 166 9.31 5.89 -7.90
N SER A 167 10.18 5.85 -6.93
CA SER A 167 9.86 5.53 -5.53
C SER A 167 10.35 6.67 -4.64
N GLY A 168 9.70 6.86 -3.50
CA GLY A 168 10.04 7.95 -2.58
C GLY A 168 9.38 7.80 -1.23
N ILE A 169 9.73 8.70 -0.31
CA ILE A 169 9.11 8.81 1.00
C ILE A 169 8.24 10.06 1.01
N ASN A 170 6.95 9.90 1.31
CA ASN A 170 6.03 11.01 1.48
C ASN A 170 5.85 11.31 2.97
N GLY A 171 6.49 12.36 3.45
CA GLY A 171 6.39 12.81 4.84
C GLY A 171 5.15 13.65 5.16
N ARG A 172 4.35 14.03 4.15
CA ARG A 172 3.14 14.86 4.33
C ARG A 172 1.92 14.03 4.64
N MET A 173 2.08 13.05 5.53
CA MET A 173 0.98 12.20 5.98
C MET A 173 0.21 12.89 7.11
N THR A 174 -1.11 12.68 7.15
CA THR A 174 -1.99 13.29 8.13
C THR A 174 -2.92 12.26 8.77
N ASN A 175 -3.40 12.58 9.96
CA ASN A 175 -4.54 11.96 10.61
C ASN A 175 -5.77 12.82 10.32
N ASN A 176 -6.65 12.39 9.43
CA ASN A 176 -7.87 13.14 9.05
C ASN A 176 -7.64 14.63 8.72
N GLY A 177 -6.47 14.99 8.18
CA GLY A 177 -6.10 16.37 7.84
C GLY A 177 -5.08 16.97 8.81
N THR A 178 -4.91 16.44 10.01
CA THR A 178 -3.93 16.91 10.99
C THR A 178 -2.55 16.31 10.71
N GLN A 179 -1.55 17.16 10.52
CA GLN A 179 -0.16 16.75 10.32
C GLN A 179 0.60 16.77 11.64
N HIS A 180 1.04 15.61 12.11
CA HIS A 180 1.77 15.47 13.37
C HIS A 180 3.28 15.63 13.21
N PHE A 181 3.82 15.33 12.02
CA PHE A 181 5.26 15.32 11.77
C PHE A 181 5.67 16.41 10.79
N HIS A 182 6.81 17.05 11.08
CA HIS A 182 7.46 18.00 10.18
C HIS A 182 8.79 17.43 9.73
N GLU A 183 9.12 17.64 8.46
CA GLU A 183 10.40 17.25 7.91
C GLU A 183 11.51 18.07 8.60
N VAL A 184 12.49 17.36 9.14
CA VAL A 184 13.74 17.93 9.64
C VAL A 184 14.80 17.83 8.56
N GLU A 185 14.91 16.66 7.95
CA GLU A 185 15.91 16.41 6.92
C GLU A 185 15.51 15.27 5.98
N ALA A 186 15.89 15.39 4.71
CA ALA A 186 15.78 14.32 3.71
C ALA A 186 17.12 14.19 2.98
N ARG A 187 17.65 12.96 2.91
CA ARG A 187 18.93 12.65 2.28
C ARG A 187 18.83 11.49 1.32
N MET A 188 19.67 11.52 0.28
CA MET A 188 19.90 10.39 -0.61
C MET A 188 21.34 9.90 -0.43
N HIS A 189 21.50 8.62 -0.04
CA HIS A 189 22.82 8.02 0.15
C HIS A 189 23.19 7.14 -1.04
N LYS A 190 24.25 7.52 -1.75
CA LYS A 190 24.83 6.76 -2.89
C LYS A 190 23.79 6.31 -3.92
N GLU A 191 22.75 7.12 -4.16
CA GLU A 191 21.66 6.84 -5.10
C GLU A 191 20.89 5.52 -4.84
N LYS A 192 21.00 4.97 -3.64
CA LYS A 192 20.41 3.66 -3.29
C LYS A 192 19.55 3.66 -2.04
N MET A 193 19.77 4.59 -1.12
CA MET A 193 19.05 4.68 0.13
C MET A 193 18.53 6.10 0.34
N MET A 194 17.24 6.22 0.59
CA MET A 194 16.61 7.45 1.05
C MET A 194 16.47 7.42 2.55
N GLU A 195 16.87 8.52 3.20
CA GLU A 195 16.65 8.78 4.62
C GLU A 195 15.70 9.96 4.76
N TYR A 196 14.74 9.82 5.64
CA TYR A 196 13.79 10.87 5.98
C TYR A 196 13.70 10.97 7.49
N ILE A 197 14.00 12.14 8.02
CA ILE A 197 13.98 12.45 9.46
C ILE A 197 12.85 13.45 9.68
N SER A 198 11.98 13.15 10.62
CA SER A 198 10.86 13.99 11.01
C SER A 198 10.72 14.06 12.53
N ASP A 199 10.29 15.22 13.03
CA ASP A 199 9.96 15.42 14.43
C ASP A 199 8.44 15.62 14.60
N ALA A 200 7.89 15.11 15.71
CA ALA A 200 6.57 15.48 16.16
C ALA A 200 6.59 16.88 16.75
N GLN A 201 5.64 17.72 16.39
CA GLN A 201 5.43 18.98 17.10
C GLN A 201 4.75 18.73 18.44
N ALA A 202 5.48 18.23 19.41
CA ALA A 202 5.09 18.46 20.79
C ALA A 202 5.28 19.96 21.07
N LYS A 203 4.24 20.76 20.96
CA LYS A 203 4.24 22.07 21.60
C LYS A 203 4.31 21.83 23.10
N GLN A 204 5.48 22.13 23.67
CA GLN A 204 5.67 22.27 25.13
C GLN A 204 4.73 23.34 25.67
#